data_ec0de44f2f269f3100d569eb2f845802
#
_entry.id   ec0de44f2f269f3100d569eb2f845802
#
_cell.length_a   1.000
_cell.length_b   1.000
_cell.length_c   1.000
_cell.angle_alpha   90.00
_cell.angle_beta   90.00
_cell.angle_gamma   90.00
#
_symmetry.space_group_name_H-M   'P 1'
#
loop_
_entity.id
_entity.type
_entity.pdbx_description
1 polymer ?
#
loop_
_entity_poly.entity_id
_entity_poly.type
_entity_poly.pdbx_seq_one_letter_code
_entity_poly.pdbx_strand_id
1 'polypeptide(L)'
;RGEYKTHFQNLDKCIGGMVKSQVMIVGAYSSAGKALTLDTDIITPNGKVKMGDIKVGDTVIGEDGLPTNVVAVFPQGEKDVYRVTFKDNTYVDCCEDHLWKFKTIDDLHRGYDWKVKPLKEIMANYKIRKGSTREQGYNLYIPVAKPVQYKEKEHVITPYVMGLLLGDGGFSSKQISFTNTESDIVDKLIEQTNGIGKWKRNRIQYRFNKGRGHNAFTEYIYDTFGKVTGDGKFIPVDYMVDSEENRLELIRGLVDTDGSIDKSGFVSFTSCNKQLALDFADVVRSLGARCTFAVNCRNGKSDEYTVRILERSTKWFSSKKHKEKYNNRRGLTRKSNRKDELAIISVEKLGYKKAMQCITVDNNDHMYLCGDYIPTHNTDWLIEYLLRQVIKNKARTVFFSLEMSKGKVMERIIAKILRIRLADVRELVMNGDERIAQVESKLSERLVIYDNNNLNIDEIEHRIVALNRKNTLGGPVDIVAVDYFTYLKGASTYEGASEQALKMKGLAKKYNVILVMLSQLNRGANTYNEPTMDLLRMTGDIEASGDVIIMLWRPEKEPGLSL
;
A
#
# COMPACT_ATOMS: atom_id res chain seq x y z
N ARG A 1 -13.87 -9.76 37.83
CA ARG A 1 -13.84 -9.18 36.48
C ARG A 1 -12.83 -8.02 36.50
N GLY A 2 -11.92 -7.95 35.51
CA GLY A 2 -10.87 -6.94 35.47
C GLY A 2 -11.44 -5.53 35.30
N GLU A 3 -10.79 -4.56 35.95
CA GLU A 3 -11.16 -3.14 35.93
C GLU A 3 -10.90 -2.51 34.55
N TYR A 4 -9.83 -2.94 33.86
CA TYR A 4 -9.41 -2.41 32.57
C TYR A 4 -9.73 -3.38 31.43
N LYS A 5 -10.80 -3.12 30.68
CA LYS A 5 -11.17 -3.89 29.49
C LYS A 5 -10.20 -3.63 28.35
N THR A 6 -9.89 -4.67 27.57
CA THR A 6 -9.04 -4.50 26.36
C THR A 6 -9.81 -3.84 25.22
N HIS A 7 -11.15 -3.93 25.27
CA HIS A 7 -12.08 -3.52 24.21
C HIS A 7 -11.90 -4.28 22.87
N PHE A 8 -11.23 -5.43 22.93
CA PHE A 8 -11.32 -6.47 21.90
C PHE A 8 -12.29 -7.53 22.43
N GLN A 9 -13.49 -7.60 21.82
CA GLN A 9 -14.63 -8.36 22.39
C GLN A 9 -14.30 -9.81 22.74
N ASN A 10 -13.59 -10.53 21.85
CA ASN A 10 -13.26 -11.93 22.09
C ASN A 10 -12.18 -12.07 23.16
N LEU A 11 -11.19 -11.18 23.19
CA LEU A 11 -10.17 -11.18 24.23
C LEU A 11 -10.78 -10.89 25.61
N ASP A 12 -11.66 -9.90 25.72
CA ASP A 12 -12.35 -9.59 26.97
C ASP A 12 -13.28 -10.71 27.47
N LYS A 13 -13.83 -11.53 26.55
CA LYS A 13 -14.57 -12.75 26.93
C LYS A 13 -13.66 -13.79 27.59
N CYS A 14 -12.43 -13.94 27.10
CA CYS A 14 -11.47 -14.91 27.59
C CYS A 14 -10.84 -14.49 28.92
N ILE A 15 -10.32 -13.24 29.01
CA ILE A 15 -9.53 -12.80 30.18
C ILE A 15 -10.34 -11.99 31.20
N GLY A 16 -11.52 -11.54 30.85
CA GLY A 16 -12.38 -10.74 31.74
C GLY A 16 -11.93 -9.28 31.92
N GLY A 17 -10.82 -8.85 31.32
CA GLY A 17 -10.14 -7.58 31.50
C GLY A 17 -8.92 -7.71 32.42
N MET A 18 -8.12 -6.65 32.52
CA MET A 18 -6.89 -6.59 33.32
C MET A 18 -7.14 -5.96 34.69
N VAL A 19 -6.34 -6.35 35.67
CA VAL A 19 -6.31 -5.77 37.02
C VAL A 19 -4.92 -5.19 37.28
N LYS A 20 -4.84 -4.16 38.08
CA LYS A 20 -3.56 -3.56 38.48
C LYS A 20 -2.63 -4.61 39.15
N SER A 21 -1.35 -4.37 39.09
CA SER A 21 -0.28 -5.29 39.53
C SER A 21 -0.11 -6.53 38.65
N GLN A 22 -0.79 -6.60 37.53
CA GLN A 22 -0.64 -7.68 36.54
C GLN A 22 0.33 -7.31 35.42
N VAL A 23 1.00 -8.34 34.92
CA VAL A 23 1.87 -8.29 33.75
C VAL A 23 1.17 -9.00 32.59
N MET A 24 0.93 -8.27 31.49
CA MET A 24 0.48 -8.81 30.23
C MET A 24 1.66 -8.93 29.28
N ILE A 25 1.92 -10.13 28.80
CA ILE A 25 2.93 -10.39 27.78
C ILE A 25 2.20 -10.68 26.48
N VAL A 26 2.57 -9.97 25.42
CA VAL A 26 2.04 -10.22 24.10
C VAL A 26 3.15 -10.76 23.21
N GLY A 27 3.15 -12.06 23.02
CA GLY A 27 4.05 -12.76 22.12
C GLY A 27 3.50 -12.83 20.72
N ALA A 28 4.28 -12.43 19.72
CA ALA A 28 3.93 -12.58 18.32
C ALA A 28 5.14 -13.02 17.51
N TYR A 29 4.90 -13.88 16.51
CA TYR A 29 5.90 -14.03 15.46
C TYR A 29 6.01 -12.70 14.71
N SER A 30 7.23 -12.23 14.50
CA SER A 30 7.46 -11.02 13.71
C SER A 30 6.77 -11.18 12.35
N SER A 31 5.81 -10.30 12.05
CA SER A 31 5.03 -10.32 10.79
C SER A 31 4.36 -11.66 10.46
N ALA A 32 3.84 -12.37 11.47
CA ALA A 32 3.16 -13.66 11.28
C ALA A 32 2.08 -13.56 10.19
N GLY A 33 2.28 -14.29 9.12
CA GLY A 33 1.25 -14.61 8.14
C GLY A 33 1.05 -13.67 6.95
N LYS A 34 1.70 -12.53 6.86
CA LYS A 34 1.45 -11.52 5.81
C LYS A 34 2.56 -11.57 4.77
N ALA A 35 2.38 -12.30 3.67
CA ALA A 35 3.46 -12.42 2.71
C ALA A 35 2.99 -12.40 1.26
N LEU A 36 3.79 -11.76 0.42
CA LEU A 36 3.74 -11.80 -1.03
C LEU A 36 4.90 -12.67 -1.54
N THR A 37 4.76 -13.20 -2.75
CA THR A 37 5.84 -13.96 -3.40
C THR A 37 7.03 -13.05 -3.72
N LEU A 38 8.27 -13.58 -3.68
CA LEU A 38 9.48 -12.80 -3.91
C LEU A 38 9.54 -12.16 -5.30
N ASP A 39 8.84 -12.73 -6.27
CA ASP A 39 8.73 -12.24 -7.65
C ASP A 39 7.61 -11.20 -7.85
N THR A 40 6.85 -10.86 -6.79
CA THR A 40 5.86 -9.78 -6.84
C THR A 40 6.54 -8.43 -7.03
N ASP A 41 6.07 -7.63 -7.96
CA ASP A 41 6.53 -6.24 -8.14
C ASP A 41 6.04 -5.36 -6.99
N ILE A 42 6.92 -4.55 -6.44
CA ILE A 42 6.63 -3.51 -5.45
C ILE A 42 6.89 -2.16 -6.10
N ILE A 43 5.95 -1.25 -5.93
CA ILE A 43 6.04 0.08 -6.53
C ILE A 43 6.95 0.96 -5.68
N THR A 44 8.00 1.51 -6.29
CA THR A 44 8.97 2.41 -5.67
C THR A 44 8.99 3.77 -6.37
N PRO A 45 9.60 4.81 -5.79
CA PRO A 45 9.77 6.10 -6.46
C PRO A 45 10.57 6.04 -7.77
N ASN A 46 11.29 4.95 -8.02
CA ASN A 46 12.12 4.75 -9.20
C ASN A 46 11.57 3.68 -10.17
N GLY A 47 10.32 3.25 -9.97
CA GLY A 47 9.69 2.19 -10.74
C GLY A 47 9.46 0.91 -9.94
N LYS A 48 9.29 -0.22 -10.62
CA LYS A 48 8.99 -1.52 -10.01
C LYS A 48 10.27 -2.25 -9.58
N VAL A 49 10.27 -2.80 -8.37
CA VAL A 49 11.35 -3.61 -7.80
C VAL A 49 10.72 -4.92 -7.26
N LYS A 50 11.40 -6.05 -7.41
CA LYS A 50 10.88 -7.32 -6.87
C LYS A 50 10.85 -7.33 -5.35
N MET A 51 9.80 -7.95 -4.77
CA MET A 51 9.66 -8.08 -3.32
C MET A 51 10.91 -8.68 -2.66
N GLY A 52 11.56 -9.66 -3.33
CA GLY A 52 12.78 -10.31 -2.83
C GLY A 52 14.01 -9.39 -2.74
N ASP A 53 14.01 -8.30 -3.49
CA ASP A 53 15.12 -7.34 -3.55
C ASP A 53 14.93 -6.15 -2.59
N ILE A 54 13.73 -5.99 -2.01
CA ILE A 54 13.40 -4.91 -1.07
C ILE A 54 14.15 -5.10 0.25
N LYS A 55 14.75 -4.03 0.75
CA LYS A 55 15.56 -3.98 1.98
C LYS A 55 15.03 -2.93 2.95
N VAL A 56 15.45 -3.03 4.20
CA VAL A 56 15.20 -1.99 5.22
C VAL A 56 15.91 -0.70 4.79
N GLY A 57 15.18 0.40 4.84
CA GLY A 57 15.63 1.71 4.38
C GLY A 57 15.23 2.06 2.94
N ASP A 58 14.76 1.08 2.15
CA ASP A 58 14.19 1.37 0.83
C ASP A 58 12.90 2.19 0.97
N THR A 59 12.57 2.91 -0.10
CA THR A 59 11.31 3.66 -0.18
C THR A 59 10.37 2.98 -1.18
N VAL A 60 9.13 2.74 -0.77
CA VAL A 60 8.05 2.20 -1.59
C VAL A 60 6.89 3.18 -1.66
N ILE A 61 5.88 2.92 -2.48
CA ILE A 61 4.71 3.80 -2.61
C ILE A 61 3.54 3.25 -1.80
N GLY A 62 2.92 4.13 -1.00
CA GLY A 62 1.70 3.85 -0.22
C GLY A 62 0.42 3.87 -1.05
N GLU A 63 -0.71 3.44 -0.47
CA GLU A 63 -2.06 3.50 -1.09
C GLU A 63 -2.45 4.92 -1.52
N ASP A 64 -1.96 5.91 -0.78
CA ASP A 64 -2.20 7.33 -1.04
C ASP A 64 -1.38 7.90 -2.20
N GLY A 65 -0.54 7.06 -2.83
CA GLY A 65 0.34 7.44 -3.93
C GLY A 65 1.64 8.13 -3.49
N LEU A 66 1.88 8.28 -2.19
CA LEU A 66 3.05 8.95 -1.64
C LEU A 66 4.16 7.97 -1.25
N PRO A 67 5.44 8.40 -1.26
CA PRO A 67 6.54 7.59 -0.77
C PRO A 67 6.43 7.27 0.72
N THR A 68 6.77 6.04 1.11
CA THR A 68 6.84 5.54 2.49
C THR A 68 8.07 4.64 2.65
N ASN A 69 8.72 4.63 3.81
CA ASN A 69 9.95 3.89 4.01
C ASN A 69 9.68 2.47 4.51
N VAL A 70 10.48 1.54 4.06
CA VAL A 70 10.51 0.17 4.57
C VAL A 70 11.32 0.15 5.87
N VAL A 71 10.64 -0.08 6.98
CA VAL A 71 11.27 -0.11 8.31
C VAL A 71 11.67 -1.51 8.76
N ALA A 72 11.08 -2.55 8.17
CA ALA A 72 11.45 -3.93 8.43
C ALA A 72 11.13 -4.86 7.25
N VAL A 73 11.93 -5.92 7.11
CA VAL A 73 11.79 -6.96 6.09
C VAL A 73 11.81 -8.33 6.77
N PHE A 74 10.85 -9.20 6.43
CA PHE A 74 10.64 -10.48 7.08
C PHE A 74 10.48 -11.60 6.04
N PRO A 75 11.55 -12.37 5.76
CA PRO A 75 11.44 -13.59 4.98
C PRO A 75 10.48 -14.58 5.68
N GLN A 76 9.54 -15.16 4.92
CA GLN A 76 8.49 -16.03 5.45
C GLN A 76 8.66 -17.50 5.07
N GLY A 77 9.75 -17.84 4.37
CA GLY A 77 9.96 -19.19 3.83
C GLY A 77 8.99 -19.53 2.69
N GLU A 78 8.85 -20.80 2.40
CA GLU A 78 7.93 -21.30 1.37
C GLU A 78 6.52 -21.43 1.93
N LYS A 79 5.54 -20.85 1.21
CA LYS A 79 4.12 -20.90 1.56
C LYS A 79 3.27 -21.25 0.35
N ASP A 80 2.10 -21.84 0.60
CA ASP A 80 1.09 -22.07 -0.43
C ASP A 80 0.68 -20.76 -1.10
N VAL A 81 0.63 -20.75 -2.42
CA VAL A 81 0.29 -19.58 -3.22
C VAL A 81 -1.20 -19.54 -3.50
N TYR A 82 -1.82 -18.43 -3.16
CA TYR A 82 -3.20 -18.11 -3.51
C TYR A 82 -3.20 -16.91 -4.46
N ARG A 83 -3.89 -17.08 -5.59
CA ARG A 83 -4.13 -15.99 -6.54
C ARG A 83 -5.44 -15.31 -6.25
N VAL A 84 -5.38 -14.03 -5.96
CA VAL A 84 -6.56 -13.15 -5.84
C VAL A 84 -6.70 -12.38 -7.13
N THR A 85 -7.77 -12.66 -7.89
CA THR A 85 -8.03 -11.99 -9.18
C THR A 85 -9.13 -10.94 -9.02
N PHE A 86 -8.93 -9.80 -9.66
CA PHE A 86 -9.82 -8.66 -9.60
C PHE A 86 -10.61 -8.47 -10.91
N LYS A 87 -11.65 -7.64 -10.84
CA LYS A 87 -12.60 -7.42 -11.95
C LYS A 87 -11.99 -6.80 -13.20
N ASP A 88 -10.84 -6.17 -13.11
CA ASP A 88 -10.07 -5.63 -14.23
C ASP A 88 -9.05 -6.63 -14.80
N ASN A 89 -9.10 -7.90 -14.35
CA ASN A 89 -8.22 -9.01 -14.68
C ASN A 89 -6.79 -8.89 -14.13
N THR A 90 -6.53 -7.92 -13.27
CA THR A 90 -5.29 -7.90 -12.48
C THR A 90 -5.33 -8.94 -11.37
N TYR A 91 -4.18 -9.35 -10.85
CA TYR A 91 -4.11 -10.32 -9.77
C TYR A 91 -2.92 -10.05 -8.85
N VAL A 92 -3.00 -10.64 -7.65
CA VAL A 92 -1.89 -10.69 -6.69
C VAL A 92 -1.75 -12.12 -6.18
N ASP A 93 -0.52 -12.63 -6.20
CA ASP A 93 -0.15 -13.91 -5.61
C ASP A 93 0.36 -13.69 -4.18
N CYS A 94 -0.35 -14.25 -3.20
CA CYS A 94 -0.06 -14.07 -1.79
C CYS A 94 -0.32 -15.36 -1.01
N CYS A 95 0.06 -15.41 0.27
CA CYS A 95 -0.36 -16.49 1.16
C CYS A 95 -1.81 -16.29 1.65
N GLU A 96 -2.42 -17.35 2.14
CA GLU A 96 -3.80 -17.28 2.69
C GLU A 96 -3.95 -16.29 3.85
N ASP A 97 -2.84 -15.99 4.48
CA ASP A 97 -2.71 -15.15 5.65
C ASP A 97 -2.54 -13.68 5.31
N HIS A 98 -2.37 -13.35 4.04
CA HIS A 98 -2.18 -11.99 3.59
C HIS A 98 -3.40 -11.12 3.93
N LEU A 99 -3.16 -9.94 4.48
CA LEU A 99 -4.22 -9.03 4.91
C LEU A 99 -4.72 -8.20 3.74
N TRP A 100 -6.04 -8.14 3.65
CA TRP A 100 -6.74 -7.32 2.68
C TRP A 100 -7.59 -6.25 3.37
N LYS A 101 -7.44 -5.01 2.95
CA LYS A 101 -8.35 -3.91 3.27
C LYS A 101 -9.53 -3.99 2.32
N PHE A 102 -10.73 -4.17 2.84
CA PHE A 102 -11.92 -4.43 2.00
C PHE A 102 -13.20 -3.86 2.60
N LYS A 103 -14.20 -3.73 1.74
CA LYS A 103 -15.61 -3.51 2.09
C LYS A 103 -16.47 -4.58 1.45
N THR A 104 -17.56 -4.96 2.13
CA THR A 104 -18.63 -5.73 1.49
C THR A 104 -19.51 -4.79 0.67
N ILE A 105 -20.33 -5.36 -0.22
CA ILE A 105 -21.32 -4.57 -0.98
C ILE A 105 -22.28 -3.80 -0.04
N ASP A 106 -22.64 -4.39 1.09
CA ASP A 106 -23.49 -3.75 2.10
C ASP A 106 -22.76 -2.62 2.83
N ASP A 107 -21.47 -2.79 3.14
CA ASP A 107 -20.63 -1.72 3.72
C ASP A 107 -20.53 -0.51 2.77
N LEU A 108 -20.38 -0.77 1.45
CA LEU A 108 -20.37 0.29 0.44
C LEU A 108 -21.70 1.04 0.35
N HIS A 109 -22.82 0.32 0.43
CA HIS A 109 -24.15 0.94 0.38
C HIS A 109 -24.46 1.76 1.63
N ARG A 110 -23.96 1.33 2.79
CA ARG A 110 -24.20 1.99 4.09
C ARG A 110 -23.14 3.01 4.46
N GLY A 111 -22.07 3.15 3.67
CA GLY A 111 -20.98 4.09 3.95
C GLY A 111 -20.11 3.71 5.15
N TYR A 112 -20.06 2.40 5.51
CA TYR A 112 -19.22 1.94 6.62
C TYR A 112 -17.75 2.03 6.30
N ASP A 113 -16.91 2.07 7.34
CA ASP A 113 -15.45 2.11 7.23
C ASP A 113 -14.86 0.84 6.59
N TRP A 114 -13.64 0.95 6.09
CA TRP A 114 -12.88 -0.18 5.56
C TRP A 114 -12.53 -1.17 6.68
N LYS A 115 -12.61 -2.45 6.36
CA LYS A 115 -12.24 -3.58 7.24
C LYS A 115 -10.93 -4.17 6.76
N VAL A 116 -10.13 -4.70 7.70
CA VAL A 116 -8.90 -5.43 7.38
C VAL A 116 -9.03 -6.84 7.92
N LYS A 117 -8.92 -7.83 7.04
CA LYS A 117 -8.95 -9.25 7.39
C LYS A 117 -8.00 -10.06 6.49
N PRO A 118 -7.58 -11.23 6.97
CA PRO A 118 -6.79 -12.15 6.17
C PRO A 118 -7.61 -12.81 5.06
N LEU A 119 -6.91 -13.20 3.99
CA LEU A 119 -7.52 -13.82 2.82
C LEU A 119 -8.41 -15.01 3.20
N LYS A 120 -7.94 -15.90 4.06
CA LYS A 120 -8.67 -17.10 4.50
C LYS A 120 -10.03 -16.81 5.14
N GLU A 121 -10.19 -15.67 5.81
CA GLU A 121 -11.48 -15.30 6.41
C GLU A 121 -12.46 -14.72 5.40
N ILE A 122 -11.96 -14.15 4.32
CA ILE A 122 -12.79 -13.47 3.32
C ILE A 122 -13.01 -14.29 2.05
N MET A 123 -12.12 -15.26 1.73
CA MET A 123 -12.16 -16.00 0.48
C MET A 123 -13.43 -16.84 0.27
N ALA A 124 -14.13 -17.23 1.34
CA ALA A 124 -15.40 -17.95 1.24
C ALA A 124 -16.58 -17.04 0.83
N ASN A 125 -16.43 -15.72 0.99
CA ASN A 125 -17.53 -14.74 0.91
C ASN A 125 -17.37 -13.71 -0.21
N TYR A 126 -16.47 -13.92 -1.19
CA TYR A 126 -16.26 -12.95 -2.27
C TYR A 126 -17.42 -12.90 -3.28
N LYS A 127 -18.28 -13.93 -3.33
CA LYS A 127 -19.48 -13.99 -4.17
C LYS A 127 -20.76 -13.80 -3.33
N ILE A 128 -21.73 -13.10 -3.90
CA ILE A 128 -23.07 -13.03 -3.31
C ILE A 128 -23.83 -14.28 -3.75
N ARG A 129 -24.27 -15.10 -2.80
CA ARG A 129 -25.24 -16.16 -3.05
C ARG A 129 -26.64 -15.54 -3.17
N LYS A 130 -27.09 -15.24 -4.38
CA LYS A 130 -28.50 -14.93 -4.65
C LYS A 130 -29.17 -16.16 -5.24
N GLY A 131 -30.39 -16.44 -4.75
CA GLY A 131 -31.19 -17.61 -5.17
C GLY A 131 -31.36 -17.75 -6.68
N SER A 132 -31.57 -18.90 -7.10
CA SER A 132 -31.55 -19.69 -8.33
C SER A 132 -31.69 -19.05 -9.73
N THR A 133 -31.77 -17.75 -9.95
CA THR A 133 -32.09 -17.22 -11.30
C THR A 133 -31.43 -15.89 -11.73
N ARG A 134 -30.50 -15.29 -10.98
CA ARG A 134 -29.83 -14.05 -11.44
C ARG A 134 -28.34 -14.03 -11.08
N GLU A 135 -27.54 -13.43 -12.00
CA GLU A 135 -26.11 -13.28 -11.99
C GLU A 135 -25.49 -13.09 -10.61
N GLN A 136 -24.46 -13.91 -10.32
CA GLN A 136 -23.69 -13.82 -9.09
C GLN A 136 -22.97 -12.47 -9.03
N GLY A 137 -23.42 -11.58 -8.15
CA GLY A 137 -22.72 -10.33 -7.86
C GLY A 137 -21.47 -10.58 -7.02
N TYR A 138 -20.52 -9.65 -7.09
CA TYR A 138 -19.34 -9.67 -6.22
C TYR A 138 -19.66 -9.00 -4.88
N ASN A 139 -19.11 -9.55 -3.80
CA ASN A 139 -19.39 -9.06 -2.45
C ASN A 139 -18.22 -8.27 -1.85
N LEU A 140 -16.99 -8.56 -2.25
CA LEU A 140 -15.79 -7.96 -1.66
C LEU A 140 -15.12 -6.99 -2.63
N TYR A 141 -14.82 -5.82 -2.12
CA TYR A 141 -14.17 -4.72 -2.85
C TYR A 141 -12.96 -4.22 -2.07
N ILE A 142 -11.84 -4.03 -2.73
CA ILE A 142 -10.64 -3.38 -2.19
C ILE A 142 -10.58 -1.92 -2.66
N PRO A 143 -9.85 -1.03 -1.96
CA PRO A 143 -9.63 0.33 -2.45
C PRO A 143 -8.77 0.34 -3.72
N VAL A 144 -8.91 1.37 -4.52
CA VAL A 144 -8.02 1.67 -5.65
C VAL A 144 -6.96 2.67 -5.16
N ALA A 145 -5.72 2.48 -5.59
CA ALA A 145 -4.63 3.38 -5.27
C ALA A 145 -4.90 4.79 -5.82
N LYS A 146 -4.44 5.81 -5.09
CA LYS A 146 -4.42 7.17 -5.62
C LYS A 146 -3.30 7.33 -6.64
N PRO A 147 -3.33 8.40 -7.48
CA PRO A 147 -2.25 8.68 -8.41
C PRO A 147 -0.89 8.71 -7.68
N VAL A 148 0.07 7.98 -8.19
CA VAL A 148 1.43 7.98 -7.62
C VAL A 148 2.08 9.33 -7.85
N GLN A 149 2.64 9.92 -6.81
CA GLN A 149 3.30 11.20 -6.84
C GLN A 149 4.81 11.01 -7.08
N TYR A 150 5.20 10.83 -8.33
CA TYR A 150 6.60 10.83 -8.73
C TYR A 150 7.13 12.26 -8.86
N LYS A 151 8.45 12.42 -8.77
CA LYS A 151 9.10 13.70 -9.04
C LYS A 151 9.02 14.01 -10.53
N GLU A 152 8.76 15.27 -10.84
CA GLU A 152 8.80 15.80 -12.20
C GLU A 152 10.20 15.66 -12.80
N LYS A 153 10.26 15.28 -14.08
CA LYS A 153 11.49 15.15 -14.85
C LYS A 153 11.47 16.08 -16.05
N GLU A 154 12.66 16.55 -16.39
CA GLU A 154 12.86 17.29 -17.63
C GLU A 154 13.09 16.32 -18.80
N HIS A 155 12.46 16.57 -19.93
CA HIS A 155 12.54 15.72 -21.11
C HIS A 155 12.99 16.49 -22.34
N VAL A 156 13.84 15.87 -23.13
CA VAL A 156 14.22 16.38 -24.48
C VAL A 156 13.01 16.44 -25.42
N ILE A 157 12.08 15.50 -25.24
CA ILE A 157 10.82 15.42 -26.00
C ILE A 157 9.68 15.53 -24.99
N THR A 158 8.80 16.52 -25.16
CA THR A 158 7.66 16.66 -24.23
C THR A 158 6.83 15.38 -24.16
N PRO A 159 6.24 15.04 -22.99
CA PRO A 159 5.49 13.80 -22.83
C PRO A 159 4.36 13.62 -23.84
N TYR A 160 3.63 14.68 -24.18
CA TYR A 160 2.59 14.62 -25.22
C TYR A 160 3.15 14.24 -26.59
N VAL A 161 4.25 14.89 -27.02
CA VAL A 161 4.91 14.58 -28.30
C VAL A 161 5.47 13.16 -28.31
N MET A 162 6.04 12.69 -27.18
CA MET A 162 6.47 11.30 -27.05
C MET A 162 5.29 10.35 -27.26
N GLY A 163 4.16 10.60 -26.63
CA GLY A 163 2.92 9.82 -26.83
C GLY A 163 2.47 9.80 -28.31
N LEU A 164 2.47 10.95 -28.98
CA LEU A 164 2.16 11.03 -30.42
C LEU A 164 3.12 10.18 -31.27
N LEU A 165 4.41 10.24 -30.98
CA LEU A 165 5.45 9.51 -31.74
C LEU A 165 5.41 8.00 -31.47
N LEU A 166 5.04 7.60 -30.27
CA LEU A 166 4.85 6.18 -29.93
C LEU A 166 3.65 5.59 -30.68
N GLY A 167 2.58 6.34 -30.88
CA GLY A 167 1.45 5.93 -31.71
C GLY A 167 1.81 6.03 -33.21
N ASP A 168 1.70 7.19 -33.78
CA ASP A 168 1.77 7.43 -35.23
C ASP A 168 3.17 7.77 -35.79
N GLY A 169 4.23 7.73 -34.92
CA GLY A 169 5.60 8.01 -35.35
C GLY A 169 6.25 6.84 -36.10
N GLY A 170 7.17 7.11 -37.00
CA GLY A 170 8.00 6.12 -37.70
C GLY A 170 9.48 6.34 -37.43
N PHE A 171 10.19 5.31 -36.94
CA PHE A 171 11.61 5.33 -36.55
C PHE A 171 12.49 4.37 -37.39
N SER A 172 11.89 3.63 -38.33
CA SER A 172 12.57 2.60 -39.14
C SER A 172 13.57 3.14 -40.16
N SER A 173 13.47 4.42 -40.52
CA SER A 173 14.34 5.09 -41.50
C SER A 173 15.30 6.07 -40.81
N LYS A 174 16.27 6.62 -41.58
CA LYS A 174 17.18 7.69 -41.08
C LYS A 174 16.45 9.03 -40.77
N GLN A 175 15.16 9.10 -40.98
CA GLN A 175 14.36 10.30 -40.79
C GLN A 175 13.11 9.95 -40.01
N ILE A 176 12.89 10.61 -38.87
CA ILE A 176 11.68 10.47 -38.06
C ILE A 176 10.48 10.97 -38.89
N SER A 177 9.42 10.20 -38.89
CA SER A 177 8.18 10.56 -39.55
C SER A 177 6.98 10.49 -38.61
N PHE A 178 5.93 11.22 -38.92
CA PHE A 178 4.66 11.19 -38.21
C PHE A 178 3.54 11.13 -39.23
N THR A 179 2.56 10.26 -39.06
CA THR A 179 1.49 10.06 -40.05
C THR A 179 0.13 10.26 -39.37
N ASN A 180 -0.51 11.39 -39.60
CA ASN A 180 -1.82 11.67 -39.05
C ASN A 180 -2.62 12.63 -39.95
N THR A 181 -3.94 12.53 -39.94
CA THR A 181 -4.86 13.36 -40.76
C THR A 181 -5.54 14.46 -39.96
N GLU A 182 -5.54 14.36 -38.63
CA GLU A 182 -6.20 15.33 -37.74
C GLU A 182 -5.31 16.58 -37.58
N SER A 183 -5.79 17.72 -38.09
CA SER A 183 -4.99 18.96 -38.12
C SER A 183 -4.62 19.46 -36.73
N ASP A 184 -5.52 19.36 -35.74
CA ASP A 184 -5.27 19.82 -34.39
C ASP A 184 -4.18 19.01 -33.64
N ILE A 185 -4.03 17.73 -33.99
CA ILE A 185 -2.93 16.90 -33.47
C ILE A 185 -1.60 17.30 -34.11
N VAL A 186 -1.61 17.48 -35.42
CA VAL A 186 -0.42 17.91 -36.16
C VAL A 186 0.03 19.31 -35.76
N ASP A 187 -0.90 20.25 -35.58
CA ASP A 187 -0.60 21.61 -35.15
C ASP A 187 0.08 21.62 -33.78
N LYS A 188 -0.38 20.81 -32.82
CA LYS A 188 0.26 20.63 -31.51
C LYS A 188 1.65 20.03 -31.60
N LEU A 189 1.83 19.00 -32.47
CA LEU A 189 3.15 18.42 -32.70
C LEU A 189 4.13 19.49 -33.18
N ILE A 190 3.71 20.29 -34.18
CA ILE A 190 4.53 21.38 -34.75
C ILE A 190 4.83 22.46 -33.70
N GLU A 191 3.82 22.85 -32.94
CA GLU A 191 3.95 23.87 -31.88
C GLU A 191 4.96 23.43 -30.80
N GLN A 192 4.81 22.23 -30.28
CA GLN A 192 5.69 21.71 -29.19
C GLN A 192 7.10 21.32 -29.65
N THR A 193 7.32 21.20 -30.96
CA THR A 193 8.66 20.97 -31.54
C THR A 193 9.22 22.21 -32.22
N ASN A 194 8.55 23.36 -32.09
CA ASN A 194 9.04 24.62 -32.66
C ASN A 194 10.41 25.00 -32.05
N GLY A 195 11.34 25.43 -32.90
CA GLY A 195 12.71 25.71 -32.51
C GLY A 195 13.64 24.48 -32.46
N ILE A 196 13.10 23.25 -32.40
CA ILE A 196 13.87 22.00 -32.38
C ILE A 196 14.18 21.53 -33.80
N GLY A 197 13.20 21.65 -34.71
CA GLY A 197 13.29 21.29 -36.10
C GLY A 197 12.03 21.66 -36.90
N LYS A 198 11.93 21.21 -38.14
CA LYS A 198 10.77 21.51 -38.99
C LYS A 198 10.16 20.23 -39.55
N TRP A 199 8.83 20.14 -39.49
CA TRP A 199 8.06 19.06 -40.14
C TRP A 199 7.73 19.44 -41.56
N LYS A 200 8.17 18.61 -42.53
CA LYS A 200 7.80 18.75 -43.94
C LYS A 200 6.66 17.80 -44.30
N ARG A 201 5.55 18.34 -44.72
CA ARG A 201 4.37 17.58 -45.11
C ARG A 201 4.56 16.90 -46.48
N ASN A 202 4.19 15.60 -46.54
CA ASN A 202 4.02 14.87 -47.81
C ASN A 202 2.72 14.05 -47.73
N ARG A 203 1.64 14.55 -48.32
CA ARG A 203 0.27 14.03 -48.18
C ARG A 203 -0.19 14.02 -46.72
N ILE A 204 -0.31 12.82 -46.11
CA ILE A 204 -0.67 12.62 -44.67
C ILE A 204 0.54 12.37 -43.79
N GLN A 205 1.73 12.21 -44.37
CA GLN A 205 2.97 11.96 -43.62
C GLN A 205 3.75 13.26 -43.45
N TYR A 206 4.25 13.47 -42.27
CA TYR A 206 5.15 14.55 -41.90
C TYR A 206 6.53 13.98 -41.62
N ARG A 207 7.58 14.59 -42.20
CA ARG A 207 8.98 14.16 -41.97
C ARG A 207 9.74 15.22 -41.23
N PHE A 208 10.40 14.83 -40.14
CA PHE A 208 11.16 15.74 -39.32
C PHE A 208 12.48 16.10 -39.99
N ASN A 209 12.76 17.38 -40.13
CA ASN A 209 14.00 17.91 -40.65
C ASN A 209 14.74 18.63 -39.51
N LYS A 210 15.81 18.02 -39.03
CA LYS A 210 16.62 18.51 -37.93
C LYS A 210 17.53 19.69 -38.28
N GLY A 211 17.65 20.06 -39.55
CA GLY A 211 18.66 21.02 -40.01
C GLY A 211 20.07 20.39 -40.11
N ARG A 212 21.10 21.24 -40.04
CA ARG A 212 22.51 20.80 -40.03
C ARG A 212 23.00 20.62 -38.58
N GLY A 213 23.85 19.63 -38.35
CA GLY A 213 24.53 19.40 -37.06
C GLY A 213 23.77 18.45 -36.12
N HIS A 214 24.19 18.48 -34.84
CA HIS A 214 23.58 17.69 -33.75
C HIS A 214 22.18 18.19 -33.45
N ASN A 215 21.28 17.24 -33.08
CA ASN A 215 19.93 17.56 -32.72
C ASN A 215 19.47 16.57 -31.63
N ALA A 216 19.34 17.06 -30.40
CA ALA A 216 18.99 16.27 -29.22
C ALA A 216 17.70 15.44 -29.39
N PHE A 217 16.69 15.96 -30.09
CA PHE A 217 15.45 15.25 -30.37
C PHE A 217 15.67 13.98 -31.21
N THR A 218 16.45 14.07 -32.30
CA THR A 218 16.74 12.91 -33.15
C THR A 218 17.69 11.93 -32.48
N GLU A 219 18.66 12.44 -31.75
CA GLU A 219 19.61 11.64 -30.98
C GLU A 219 18.88 10.84 -29.90
N TYR A 220 18.03 11.48 -29.10
CA TYR A 220 17.23 10.80 -28.10
C TYR A 220 16.40 9.64 -28.68
N ILE A 221 15.72 9.85 -29.81
CA ILE A 221 14.91 8.80 -30.46
C ILE A 221 15.79 7.62 -30.92
N TYR A 222 16.94 7.89 -31.54
CA TYR A 222 17.78 6.80 -32.06
C TYR A 222 18.61 6.11 -30.96
N ASP A 223 18.99 6.81 -29.91
CA ASP A 223 19.69 6.23 -28.78
C ASP A 223 18.75 5.34 -27.95
N THR A 224 17.47 5.77 -27.80
CA THR A 224 16.46 5.03 -27.01
C THR A 224 15.89 3.85 -27.78
N PHE A 225 15.50 4.04 -29.03
CA PHE A 225 14.76 3.04 -29.81
C PHE A 225 15.59 2.38 -30.92
N GLY A 226 16.65 3.02 -31.37
CA GLY A 226 17.33 2.61 -32.59
C GLY A 226 16.45 2.82 -33.83
N LYS A 227 16.64 1.94 -34.83
CA LYS A 227 15.78 1.88 -36.03
C LYS A 227 14.78 0.76 -35.86
N VAL A 228 13.63 1.05 -35.30
CA VAL A 228 12.59 0.07 -35.01
C VAL A 228 11.31 0.30 -35.82
N THR A 229 10.60 -0.77 -36.08
CA THR A 229 9.20 -0.77 -36.51
C THR A 229 8.27 -0.58 -35.32
N GLY A 230 6.95 -0.57 -35.55
CA GLY A 230 5.94 -0.45 -34.47
C GLY A 230 6.13 -1.44 -33.33
N ASP A 231 6.56 -2.68 -33.63
CA ASP A 231 6.74 -3.75 -32.61
C ASP A 231 7.93 -3.51 -31.65
N GLY A 232 8.89 -2.65 -32.02
CA GLY A 232 10.01 -2.30 -31.17
C GLY A 232 9.81 -1.07 -30.29
N LYS A 233 8.62 -0.45 -30.30
CA LYS A 233 8.33 0.71 -29.47
C LYS A 233 7.93 0.29 -28.06
N PHE A 234 8.32 1.10 -27.07
CA PHE A 234 7.95 0.98 -25.66
C PHE A 234 7.91 2.36 -25.02
N ILE A 235 7.28 2.52 -23.87
CA ILE A 235 7.34 3.77 -23.11
C ILE A 235 8.65 3.77 -22.31
N PRO A 236 9.57 4.73 -22.53
CA PRO A 236 10.79 4.82 -21.72
C PRO A 236 10.46 5.01 -20.25
N VAL A 237 11.22 4.35 -19.36
CA VAL A 237 10.97 4.34 -17.90
C VAL A 237 10.89 5.76 -17.33
N ASP A 238 11.68 6.71 -17.86
CA ASP A 238 11.64 8.09 -17.40
C ASP A 238 10.31 8.78 -17.61
N TYR A 239 9.54 8.40 -18.64
CA TYR A 239 8.19 8.88 -18.87
C TYR A 239 7.13 8.12 -18.05
N MET A 240 7.42 6.87 -17.65
CA MET A 240 6.53 6.08 -16.80
C MET A 240 6.61 6.54 -15.34
N VAL A 241 7.78 7.01 -14.91
CA VAL A 241 8.11 7.41 -13.53
C VAL A 241 8.35 8.92 -13.52
N ASP A 242 7.27 9.69 -13.72
CA ASP A 242 7.30 11.14 -13.83
C ASP A 242 6.08 11.76 -13.10
N SER A 243 5.98 13.09 -13.03
CA SER A 243 4.84 13.78 -12.44
C SER A 243 3.50 13.29 -12.99
N GLU A 244 2.43 13.47 -12.22
CA GLU A 244 1.08 13.06 -12.65
C GLU A 244 0.69 13.73 -13.98
N GLU A 245 1.00 15.03 -14.15
CA GLU A 245 0.67 15.77 -15.36
C GLU A 245 1.47 15.25 -16.58
N ASN A 246 2.77 15.02 -16.44
CA ASN A 246 3.61 14.52 -17.52
C ASN A 246 3.17 13.13 -17.99
N ARG A 247 2.83 12.23 -17.06
CA ARG A 247 2.27 10.91 -17.42
C ARG A 247 0.91 11.03 -18.10
N LEU A 248 0.08 11.98 -17.65
CA LEU A 248 -1.22 12.22 -18.28
C LEU A 248 -1.06 12.79 -19.69
N GLU A 249 -0.13 13.71 -19.92
CA GLU A 249 0.19 14.23 -21.27
C GLU A 249 0.70 13.13 -22.21
N LEU A 250 1.54 12.23 -21.72
CA LEU A 250 1.97 11.05 -22.48
C LEU A 250 0.78 10.18 -22.91
N ILE A 251 -0.14 9.88 -21.99
CA ILE A 251 -1.36 9.11 -22.28
C ILE A 251 -2.25 9.86 -23.27
N ARG A 252 -2.40 11.17 -23.13
CA ARG A 252 -3.16 12.00 -24.11
C ARG A 252 -2.61 11.87 -25.50
N GLY A 253 -1.28 11.92 -25.67
CA GLY A 253 -0.63 11.74 -26.97
C GLY A 253 -0.90 10.36 -27.59
N LEU A 254 -0.80 9.29 -26.82
CA LEU A 254 -1.09 7.92 -27.25
C LEU A 254 -2.58 7.72 -27.60
N VAL A 255 -3.48 8.28 -26.79
CA VAL A 255 -4.92 8.19 -27.06
C VAL A 255 -5.33 9.02 -28.26
N ASP A 256 -4.74 10.19 -28.46
CA ASP A 256 -5.07 11.06 -29.60
C ASP A 256 -4.66 10.41 -30.94
N THR A 257 -3.69 9.48 -30.97
CA THR A 257 -3.29 8.70 -32.16
C THR A 257 -4.06 7.38 -32.28
N ASP A 258 -3.78 6.42 -31.40
CA ASP A 258 -4.27 5.03 -31.45
C ASP A 258 -5.45 4.77 -30.48
N GLY A 259 -6.02 5.83 -29.92
CA GLY A 259 -7.16 5.70 -29.03
C GLY A 259 -8.50 5.70 -29.71
N SER A 260 -9.50 5.19 -29.04
CA SER A 260 -10.90 5.22 -29.46
C SER A 260 -11.82 5.50 -28.26
N ILE A 261 -12.99 6.08 -28.55
CA ILE A 261 -14.02 6.30 -27.52
C ILE A 261 -15.27 5.54 -27.96
N ASP A 262 -15.78 4.68 -27.04
CA ASP A 262 -16.99 3.93 -27.31
C ASP A 262 -18.26 4.78 -27.10
N LYS A 263 -19.43 4.21 -27.48
CA LYS A 263 -20.74 4.88 -27.32
C LYS A 263 -21.11 5.20 -25.88
N SER A 264 -20.46 4.56 -24.92
CA SER A 264 -20.66 4.78 -23.48
C SER A 264 -19.66 5.78 -22.90
N GLY A 265 -18.70 6.29 -23.67
CA GLY A 265 -17.70 7.27 -23.24
C GLY A 265 -16.47 6.67 -22.56
N PHE A 266 -16.23 5.36 -22.66
CA PHE A 266 -14.98 4.76 -22.23
C PHE A 266 -13.91 4.92 -23.30
N VAL A 267 -12.68 5.22 -22.84
CA VAL A 267 -11.50 5.33 -23.70
C VAL A 267 -10.81 3.99 -23.79
N SER A 268 -10.39 3.61 -24.99
CA SER A 268 -9.55 2.43 -25.21
C SER A 268 -8.35 2.82 -26.06
N PHE A 269 -7.20 2.26 -25.74
CA PHE A 269 -5.98 2.28 -26.56
C PHE A 269 -5.78 0.89 -27.15
N THR A 270 -5.43 0.81 -28.42
CA THR A 270 -5.28 -0.47 -29.14
C THR A 270 -3.98 -0.49 -29.92
N SER A 271 -3.17 -1.54 -29.74
CA SER A 271 -1.89 -1.72 -30.42
C SER A 271 -1.64 -3.19 -30.78
N CYS A 272 -0.92 -3.44 -31.88
CA CYS A 272 -0.34 -4.77 -32.14
C CYS A 272 0.95 -5.02 -31.35
N ASN A 273 1.50 -4.00 -30.74
CA ASN A 273 2.69 -4.11 -29.88
C ASN A 273 2.27 -4.39 -28.42
N LYS A 274 2.57 -5.60 -27.96
CA LYS A 274 2.22 -6.05 -26.60
C LYS A 274 2.90 -5.19 -25.52
N GLN A 275 4.20 -4.88 -25.70
CA GLN A 275 4.95 -4.12 -24.71
C GLN A 275 4.37 -2.71 -24.55
N LEU A 276 4.13 -2.02 -25.64
CA LEU A 276 3.53 -0.67 -25.60
C LEU A 276 2.14 -0.66 -24.94
N ALA A 277 1.33 -1.70 -25.17
CA ALA A 277 0.02 -1.83 -24.53
C ALA A 277 0.14 -2.13 -23.02
N LEU A 278 1.13 -2.92 -22.60
CA LEU A 278 1.41 -3.17 -21.17
C LEU A 278 1.91 -1.90 -20.48
N ASP A 279 2.84 -1.17 -21.10
CA ASP A 279 3.36 0.10 -20.57
C ASP A 279 2.24 1.14 -20.44
N PHE A 280 1.37 1.25 -21.45
CA PHE A 280 0.19 2.11 -21.39
C PHE A 280 -0.72 1.77 -20.21
N ALA A 281 -1.00 0.47 -19.99
CA ALA A 281 -1.83 0.03 -18.87
C ALA A 281 -1.17 0.36 -17.53
N ASP A 282 0.15 0.21 -17.44
CA ASP A 282 0.93 0.51 -16.25
C ASP A 282 0.89 2.00 -15.89
N VAL A 283 1.08 2.88 -16.88
CA VAL A 283 0.97 4.34 -16.68
C VAL A 283 -0.45 4.73 -16.28
N VAL A 284 -1.49 4.17 -16.91
CA VAL A 284 -2.90 4.44 -16.54
C VAL A 284 -3.17 4.05 -15.09
N ARG A 285 -2.67 2.88 -14.63
CA ARG A 285 -2.82 2.42 -13.24
C ARG A 285 -2.05 3.30 -12.26
N SER A 286 -0.84 3.74 -12.63
CA SER A 286 -0.05 4.67 -11.83
C SER A 286 -0.73 6.04 -11.64
N LEU A 287 -1.63 6.42 -12.53
CA LEU A 287 -2.50 7.61 -12.44
C LEU A 287 -3.79 7.37 -11.60
N GLY A 288 -3.84 6.27 -10.85
CA GLY A 288 -4.97 5.92 -10.00
C GLY A 288 -6.22 5.47 -10.75
N ALA A 289 -6.11 5.12 -12.03
CA ALA A 289 -7.24 4.67 -12.83
C ALA A 289 -7.17 3.16 -13.10
N ARG A 290 -8.31 2.51 -13.08
CA ARG A 290 -8.43 1.09 -13.47
C ARG A 290 -8.52 0.95 -14.97
N CYS A 291 -7.90 -0.09 -15.51
CA CYS A 291 -8.05 -0.47 -16.91
C CYS A 291 -8.11 -2.00 -17.04
N THR A 292 -8.79 -2.47 -18.09
CA THR A 292 -8.75 -3.88 -18.48
C THR A 292 -7.78 -4.04 -19.65
N PHE A 293 -7.09 -5.18 -19.68
CA PHE A 293 -6.20 -5.60 -20.76
C PHE A 293 -6.83 -6.81 -21.47
N ALA A 294 -7.06 -6.70 -22.76
CA ALA A 294 -7.62 -7.76 -23.57
C ALA A 294 -6.72 -8.07 -24.77
N VAL A 295 -6.65 -9.36 -25.13
CA VAL A 295 -5.94 -9.84 -26.32
C VAL A 295 -6.97 -10.34 -27.30
N ASN A 296 -6.92 -9.82 -28.52
CA ASN A 296 -7.75 -10.26 -29.63
C ASN A 296 -6.88 -10.99 -30.65
N CYS A 297 -6.92 -12.31 -30.61
CA CYS A 297 -6.18 -13.17 -31.53
C CYS A 297 -6.87 -13.14 -32.90
N ARG A 298 -6.14 -12.73 -33.94
CA ARG A 298 -6.63 -12.61 -35.30
C ARG A 298 -5.99 -13.64 -36.23
N ASN A 299 -6.79 -14.51 -36.84
CA ASN A 299 -6.31 -15.50 -37.77
C ASN A 299 -5.49 -14.88 -38.93
N GLY A 300 -4.23 -15.28 -39.07
CA GLY A 300 -3.32 -14.83 -40.11
C GLY A 300 -2.81 -13.38 -39.98
N LYS A 301 -3.04 -12.70 -38.84
CA LYS A 301 -2.53 -11.35 -38.53
C LYS A 301 -1.94 -11.33 -37.12
N SER A 302 -1.13 -10.31 -36.86
CA SER A 302 -0.63 -10.07 -35.49
C SER A 302 -1.78 -9.90 -34.50
N ASP A 303 -1.61 -10.42 -33.28
CA ASP A 303 -2.53 -10.21 -32.17
C ASP A 303 -2.72 -8.70 -31.92
N GLU A 304 -3.88 -8.37 -31.43
CA GLU A 304 -4.23 -7.00 -31.07
C GLU A 304 -4.46 -6.88 -29.58
N TYR A 305 -3.80 -5.95 -28.95
CA TYR A 305 -3.85 -5.71 -27.50
C TYR A 305 -4.66 -4.43 -27.25
N THR A 306 -5.75 -4.56 -26.51
CA THR A 306 -6.64 -3.44 -26.18
C THR A 306 -6.62 -3.16 -24.69
N VAL A 307 -6.28 -1.93 -24.32
CA VAL A 307 -6.38 -1.42 -22.95
C VAL A 307 -7.57 -0.48 -22.87
N ARG A 308 -8.57 -0.84 -22.04
CA ARG A 308 -9.76 -0.02 -21.84
C ARG A 308 -9.72 0.63 -20.46
N ILE A 309 -9.73 1.95 -20.41
CA ILE A 309 -9.77 2.74 -19.18
C ILE A 309 -11.19 2.71 -18.62
N LEU A 310 -11.34 2.33 -17.36
CA LEU A 310 -12.65 2.17 -16.70
C LEU A 310 -13.17 3.45 -16.06
N GLU A 311 -12.51 4.57 -16.30
CA GLU A 311 -12.92 5.91 -15.94
C GLU A 311 -13.40 6.69 -17.15
N ARG A 312 -14.61 7.26 -17.06
CA ARG A 312 -15.17 8.15 -18.09
C ARG A 312 -14.74 9.58 -17.79
N SER A 313 -13.73 10.07 -18.49
CA SER A 313 -13.20 11.42 -18.30
C SER A 313 -12.62 11.97 -19.58
N THR A 314 -12.74 13.28 -19.76
CA THR A 314 -12.11 14.03 -20.86
C THR A 314 -10.62 14.26 -20.60
N LYS A 315 -10.11 13.93 -19.42
CA LYS A 315 -8.69 14.10 -19.10
C LYS A 315 -7.76 13.23 -19.95
N TRP A 316 -8.27 12.12 -20.52
CA TRP A 316 -7.49 11.10 -21.23
C TRP A 316 -7.14 11.44 -22.68
N PHE A 317 -7.66 12.52 -23.22
CA PHE A 317 -7.46 12.93 -24.61
C PHE A 317 -7.56 14.45 -24.77
N SER A 318 -6.96 14.98 -25.83
CA SER A 318 -7.00 16.41 -26.08
C SER A 318 -7.47 16.76 -27.51
N SER A 319 -7.56 15.78 -28.44
CA SER A 319 -8.00 16.01 -29.82
C SER A 319 -9.48 16.38 -29.94
N LYS A 320 -9.80 17.20 -30.93
CA LYS A 320 -11.17 17.64 -31.21
C LYS A 320 -12.08 16.45 -31.52
N LYS A 321 -11.61 15.52 -32.34
CA LYS A 321 -12.32 14.29 -32.70
C LYS A 321 -12.78 13.48 -31.52
N HIS A 322 -11.91 13.29 -30.51
CA HIS A 322 -12.26 12.56 -29.32
C HIS A 322 -13.20 13.34 -28.39
N LYS A 323 -13.03 14.67 -28.29
CA LYS A 323 -13.96 15.54 -27.57
C LYS A 323 -15.37 15.49 -28.14
N GLU A 324 -15.50 15.54 -29.47
CA GLU A 324 -16.79 15.41 -30.16
C GLU A 324 -17.44 14.05 -29.92
N LYS A 325 -16.69 12.93 -30.08
CA LYS A 325 -17.19 11.59 -29.80
C LYS A 325 -17.64 11.46 -28.35
N TYR A 326 -16.88 11.98 -27.39
CA TYR A 326 -17.23 11.94 -25.98
C TYR A 326 -18.49 12.74 -25.68
N ASN A 327 -18.68 13.91 -26.30
CA ASN A 327 -19.85 14.76 -26.11
C ASN A 327 -21.12 14.13 -26.73
N ASN A 328 -20.98 13.38 -27.84
CA ASN A 328 -22.07 12.69 -28.53
C ASN A 328 -22.43 11.31 -27.95
N ARG A 329 -21.85 10.93 -26.77
CA ARG A 329 -22.13 9.64 -26.11
C ARG A 329 -23.59 9.50 -25.70
N ARG A 330 -24.14 8.28 -25.80
CA ARG A 330 -25.53 7.97 -25.47
C ARG A 330 -25.66 7.38 -24.05
N GLY A 331 -26.73 7.72 -23.34
CA GLY A 331 -27.27 6.90 -22.24
C GLY A 331 -26.50 6.96 -20.92
N LEU A 332 -26.21 8.12 -20.35
CA LEU A 332 -25.58 8.24 -19.05
C LEU A 332 -26.58 8.59 -17.92
N THR A 333 -27.56 7.72 -17.68
CA THR A 333 -28.48 7.87 -16.54
C THR A 333 -27.99 7.23 -15.23
N ARG A 334 -26.96 6.40 -15.26
CA ARG A 334 -26.36 5.83 -14.03
C ARG A 334 -24.91 6.31 -13.86
N LYS A 335 -24.71 7.26 -12.94
CA LYS A 335 -23.39 7.48 -12.31
C LYS A 335 -23.03 6.19 -11.59
N SER A 336 -22.13 5.38 -12.15
CA SER A 336 -21.47 4.34 -11.36
C SER A 336 -20.54 5.05 -10.37
N ASN A 337 -20.98 5.22 -9.13
CA ASN A 337 -20.20 5.84 -8.06
C ASN A 337 -19.06 4.95 -7.54
N ARG A 338 -18.70 3.87 -8.26
CA ARG A 338 -17.69 2.89 -7.85
C ARG A 338 -16.39 3.10 -8.64
N LYS A 339 -15.87 4.32 -8.61
CA LYS A 339 -14.57 4.62 -9.23
C LYS A 339 -13.40 4.14 -8.37
N ASP A 340 -13.59 4.18 -7.06
CA ASP A 340 -12.55 4.04 -6.06
C ASP A 340 -12.47 2.63 -5.45
N GLU A 341 -13.23 1.66 -5.99
CA GLU A 341 -13.24 0.29 -5.50
C GLU A 341 -13.04 -0.74 -6.62
N LEU A 342 -12.32 -1.80 -6.30
CA LEU A 342 -12.01 -2.92 -7.19
C LEU A 342 -12.55 -4.22 -6.61
N ALA A 343 -13.46 -4.90 -7.33
CA ALA A 343 -14.08 -6.14 -6.87
C ALA A 343 -13.13 -7.32 -6.97
N ILE A 344 -13.10 -8.20 -5.95
CA ILE A 344 -12.49 -9.52 -6.00
C ILE A 344 -13.46 -10.47 -6.74
N ILE A 345 -12.98 -11.10 -7.81
CA ILE A 345 -13.80 -12.01 -8.64
C ILE A 345 -13.45 -13.48 -8.48
N SER A 346 -12.20 -13.78 -8.10
CA SER A 346 -11.73 -15.14 -7.87
C SER A 346 -10.64 -15.17 -6.79
N VAL A 347 -10.64 -16.23 -6.00
CA VAL A 347 -9.55 -16.63 -5.12
C VAL A 347 -9.26 -18.10 -5.38
N GLU A 348 -8.05 -18.39 -5.82
CA GLU A 348 -7.64 -19.74 -6.25
C GLU A 348 -6.34 -20.17 -5.55
N LYS A 349 -6.32 -21.37 -4.99
CA LYS A 349 -5.09 -22.02 -4.51
C LYS A 349 -4.36 -22.65 -5.69
N LEU A 350 -3.13 -22.21 -5.98
CA LEU A 350 -2.41 -22.62 -7.19
C LEU A 350 -1.73 -24.01 -7.10
N GLY A 351 -1.80 -24.67 -5.94
CA GLY A 351 -1.30 -26.03 -5.77
C GLY A 351 0.23 -26.18 -5.66
N TYR A 352 0.97 -25.07 -5.58
CA TYR A 352 2.42 -25.05 -5.36
C TYR A 352 2.81 -24.03 -4.28
N LYS A 353 4.04 -24.19 -3.76
CA LYS A 353 4.63 -23.26 -2.78
C LYS A 353 5.67 -22.37 -3.45
N LYS A 354 5.79 -21.13 -2.95
CA LYS A 354 6.86 -20.20 -3.30
C LYS A 354 7.45 -19.56 -2.06
N ALA A 355 8.72 -19.21 -2.14
CA ALA A 355 9.34 -18.35 -1.14
C ALA A 355 8.64 -16.98 -1.11
N MET A 356 8.33 -16.51 0.09
CA MET A 356 7.58 -15.29 0.32
C MET A 356 8.27 -14.38 1.33
N GLN A 357 7.95 -13.10 1.24
CA GLN A 357 8.47 -12.06 2.13
C GLN A 357 7.37 -11.07 2.51
N CYS A 358 7.48 -10.51 3.69
CA CYS A 358 6.66 -9.40 4.15
C CYS A 358 7.54 -8.20 4.44
N ILE A 359 7.03 -6.99 4.19
CA ILE A 359 7.69 -5.74 4.57
C ILE A 359 6.78 -4.94 5.50
N THR A 360 7.39 -4.16 6.38
CA THR A 360 6.68 -3.14 7.17
C THR A 360 7.06 -1.78 6.65
N VAL A 361 6.05 -0.94 6.47
CA VAL A 361 6.20 0.45 6.03
C VAL A 361 5.78 1.41 7.14
N ASP A 362 6.34 2.63 7.10
CA ASP A 362 6.18 3.63 8.18
C ASP A 362 4.96 4.55 8.01
N ASN A 363 4.14 4.35 6.96
CA ASN A 363 2.89 5.10 6.84
C ASN A 363 1.80 4.59 7.80
N ASN A 364 0.80 5.43 8.06
CA ASN A 364 -0.25 5.15 9.05
C ASN A 364 -1.13 3.95 8.74
N ASP A 365 -1.45 3.79 7.47
CA ASP A 365 -2.37 2.76 7.02
C ASP A 365 -1.66 1.42 6.86
N HIS A 366 -0.32 1.41 7.06
CA HIS A 366 0.54 0.25 6.80
C HIS A 366 0.27 -0.37 5.43
N MET A 367 -0.07 0.48 4.45
CA MET A 367 -0.41 0.09 3.10
C MET A 367 0.73 0.45 2.16
N TYR A 368 1.01 -0.44 1.22
CA TYR A 368 1.92 -0.19 0.10
C TYR A 368 1.36 -0.80 -1.17
N LEU A 369 1.89 -0.40 -2.32
CA LEU A 369 1.41 -0.86 -3.63
C LEU A 369 2.26 -2.02 -4.15
N CYS A 370 1.58 -3.05 -4.66
CA CYS A 370 2.22 -4.21 -5.29
C CYS A 370 1.58 -4.55 -6.64
N GLY A 371 2.29 -5.32 -7.46
CA GLY A 371 1.82 -5.82 -8.76
C GLY A 371 1.38 -4.69 -9.69
N ASP A 372 0.12 -4.71 -10.01
CA ASP A 372 -0.57 -3.73 -10.86
C ASP A 372 -1.15 -2.55 -10.04
N TYR A 373 -0.37 -1.98 -9.13
CA TYR A 373 -0.74 -0.89 -8.21
C TYR A 373 -1.86 -1.28 -7.22
N ILE A 374 -1.87 -2.53 -6.78
CA ILE A 374 -2.85 -3.05 -5.83
C ILE A 374 -2.41 -2.70 -4.40
N PRO A 375 -3.25 -2.01 -3.60
CA PRO A 375 -2.96 -1.72 -2.21
C PRO A 375 -2.97 -2.98 -1.34
N THR A 376 -1.92 -3.16 -0.52
CA THR A 376 -1.76 -4.27 0.42
C THR A 376 -1.37 -3.78 1.80
N HIS A 377 -1.65 -4.57 2.85
CA HIS A 377 -1.67 -4.10 4.24
C HIS A 377 -0.67 -4.82 5.17
N ASN A 378 -0.17 -4.06 6.19
CA ASN A 378 0.52 -4.57 7.37
C ASN A 378 -0.13 -4.00 8.67
N THR A 379 0.05 -4.60 9.88
CA THR A 379 -0.74 -4.22 11.09
C THR A 379 0.12 -3.77 12.26
N ASP A 380 -0.43 -2.82 13.06
CA ASP A 380 0.10 -2.34 14.34
C ASP A 380 -0.96 -2.54 15.45
N TRP A 381 -0.78 -3.59 16.29
CA TRP A 381 -1.73 -3.95 17.34
C TRP A 381 -1.56 -3.10 18.62
N LEU A 382 -0.32 -2.79 19.01
CA LEU A 382 -0.06 -2.14 20.29
C LEU A 382 -0.61 -0.72 20.37
N ILE A 383 -0.40 0.10 19.34
CA ILE A 383 -0.90 1.49 19.34
C ILE A 383 -2.43 1.48 19.45
N GLU A 384 -3.10 0.56 18.76
CA GLU A 384 -4.57 0.42 18.85
C GLU A 384 -5.01 0.03 20.28
N TYR A 385 -4.30 -0.89 20.93
CA TYR A 385 -4.57 -1.26 22.31
C TYR A 385 -4.39 -0.05 23.25
N LEU A 386 -3.27 0.66 23.16
CA LEU A 386 -2.97 1.81 24.03
C LEU A 386 -4.00 2.93 23.88
N LEU A 387 -4.42 3.23 22.64
CA LEU A 387 -5.47 4.23 22.40
C LEU A 387 -6.80 3.84 23.04
N ARG A 388 -7.17 2.55 22.99
CA ARG A 388 -8.38 2.06 23.68
C ARG A 388 -8.26 2.23 25.19
N GLN A 389 -7.09 2.01 25.77
CA GLN A 389 -6.87 2.22 27.20
C GLN A 389 -7.00 3.71 27.59
N VAL A 390 -6.33 4.58 26.85
CA VAL A 390 -6.33 6.03 27.12
C VAL A 390 -7.73 6.65 26.90
N ILE A 391 -8.38 6.31 25.79
CA ILE A 391 -9.64 6.96 25.39
C ILE A 391 -10.85 6.36 26.13
N LYS A 392 -10.97 5.03 26.16
CA LYS A 392 -12.16 4.35 26.70
C LYS A 392 -12.07 4.10 28.19
N ASN A 393 -10.92 3.61 28.67
CA ASN A 393 -10.70 3.35 30.10
C ASN A 393 -10.20 4.57 30.86
N LYS A 394 -9.85 5.66 30.16
CA LYS A 394 -9.25 6.89 30.73
C LYS A 394 -8.00 6.58 31.56
N ALA A 395 -7.25 5.54 31.19
CA ALA A 395 -6.08 5.05 31.86
C ALA A 395 -4.90 6.01 31.68
N ARG A 396 -4.18 6.29 32.76
CA ARG A 396 -2.93 7.04 32.77
C ARG A 396 -1.80 6.12 32.35
N THR A 397 -1.36 6.31 31.12
CA THR A 397 -0.51 5.36 30.41
C THR A 397 0.86 5.93 30.14
N VAL A 398 1.90 5.14 30.38
CA VAL A 398 3.27 5.46 29.99
C VAL A 398 3.72 4.42 28.96
N PHE A 399 4.18 4.89 27.82
CA PHE A 399 4.65 4.04 26.73
C PHE A 399 6.15 4.25 26.47
N PHE A 400 6.92 3.20 26.62
CA PHE A 400 8.33 3.13 26.27
C PHE A 400 8.45 2.50 24.89
N SER A 401 8.63 3.34 23.88
CA SER A 401 8.83 2.95 22.49
C SER A 401 10.32 2.86 22.21
N LEU A 402 10.88 1.66 22.31
CA LEU A 402 12.31 1.42 22.12
C LEU A 402 12.69 1.22 20.65
N GLU A 403 11.70 1.02 19.78
CA GLU A 403 11.88 0.86 18.33
C GLU A 403 11.62 2.14 17.55
N MET A 404 10.61 2.92 17.96
CA MET A 404 10.16 4.10 17.20
C MET A 404 10.34 5.39 18.00
N SER A 405 10.71 6.49 17.31
CA SER A 405 10.76 7.81 17.95
C SER A 405 9.38 8.29 18.40
N LYS A 406 9.35 9.06 19.50
CA LYS A 406 8.13 9.68 20.07
C LYS A 406 7.34 10.45 19.03
N GLY A 407 8.00 11.22 18.16
CA GLY A 407 7.35 11.97 17.09
C GLY A 407 6.58 11.06 16.13
N LYS A 408 7.19 9.96 15.67
CA LYS A 408 6.54 8.97 14.80
C LYS A 408 5.37 8.26 15.47
N VAL A 409 5.47 7.96 16.77
CA VAL A 409 4.36 7.38 17.55
C VAL A 409 3.21 8.38 17.67
N MET A 410 3.50 9.65 17.99
CA MET A 410 2.49 10.71 18.09
C MET A 410 1.80 10.99 16.77
N GLU A 411 2.55 11.11 15.65
CA GLU A 411 1.95 11.25 14.32
C GLU A 411 0.93 10.13 14.03
N ARG A 412 1.27 8.86 14.33
CA ARG A 412 0.36 7.71 14.14
C ARG A 412 -0.88 7.79 15.05
N ILE A 413 -0.70 8.19 16.28
CA ILE A 413 -1.79 8.37 17.23
C ILE A 413 -2.76 9.46 16.77
N ILE A 414 -2.23 10.63 16.38
CA ILE A 414 -3.02 11.76 15.88
C ILE A 414 -3.79 11.37 14.62
N ALA A 415 -3.13 10.72 13.66
CA ALA A 415 -3.78 10.25 12.44
C ALA A 415 -4.96 9.30 12.73
N LYS A 416 -4.79 8.34 13.66
CA LYS A 416 -5.86 7.42 14.08
C LYS A 416 -7.03 8.15 14.77
N ILE A 417 -6.74 9.14 15.62
CA ILE A 417 -7.77 9.90 16.34
C ILE A 417 -8.56 10.81 15.39
N LEU A 418 -7.87 11.56 14.54
CA LEU A 418 -8.47 12.48 13.58
C LEU A 418 -9.01 11.77 12.34
N ARG A 419 -8.70 10.48 12.15
CA ARG A 419 -9.04 9.68 10.96
C ARG A 419 -8.56 10.33 9.65
N ILE A 420 -7.33 10.85 9.68
CA ILE A 420 -6.65 11.48 8.55
C ILE A 420 -5.38 10.71 8.20
N ARG A 421 -4.79 11.01 7.03
CA ARG A 421 -3.54 10.39 6.59
C ARG A 421 -2.35 10.91 7.42
N LEU A 422 -1.30 10.11 7.56
CA LEU A 422 -0.06 10.52 8.25
C LEU A 422 0.60 11.72 7.57
N ALA A 423 0.59 11.76 6.24
CA ALA A 423 1.08 12.89 5.47
C ALA A 423 0.33 14.19 5.83
N ASP A 424 -1.01 14.11 5.95
CA ASP A 424 -1.85 15.25 6.32
C ASP A 424 -1.55 15.71 7.76
N VAL A 425 -1.19 14.79 8.67
CA VAL A 425 -0.77 15.18 10.05
C VAL A 425 0.44 16.10 10.00
N ARG A 426 1.45 15.78 9.20
CA ARG A 426 2.66 16.62 9.07
C ARG A 426 2.34 17.99 8.51
N GLU A 427 1.49 18.04 7.49
CA GLU A 427 1.03 19.30 6.92
C GLU A 427 0.25 20.13 7.95
N LEU A 428 -0.67 19.52 8.69
CA LEU A 428 -1.43 20.17 9.74
C LEU A 428 -0.52 20.66 10.89
N VAL A 429 0.49 19.89 11.27
CA VAL A 429 1.49 20.30 12.27
C VAL A 429 2.29 21.51 11.77
N MET A 430 2.74 21.51 10.51
CA MET A 430 3.47 22.63 9.92
C MET A 430 2.61 23.90 9.82
N ASN A 431 1.32 23.75 9.57
CA ASN A 431 0.37 24.84 9.44
C ASN A 431 -0.21 25.31 10.80
N GLY A 432 0.17 24.67 11.91
CA GLY A 432 -0.31 25.02 13.25
C GLY A 432 -1.82 24.78 13.45
N ASP A 433 -2.37 23.73 12.82
CA ASP A 433 -3.81 23.41 12.90
C ASP A 433 -4.24 23.13 14.35
N GLU A 434 -5.28 23.82 14.81
CA GLU A 434 -5.78 23.71 16.18
C GLU A 434 -6.21 22.29 16.58
N ARG A 435 -6.64 21.44 15.63
CA ARG A 435 -7.03 20.06 15.90
C ARG A 435 -5.87 19.24 16.45
N ILE A 436 -4.65 19.50 15.98
CA ILE A 436 -3.43 18.84 16.48
C ILE A 436 -3.23 19.20 17.95
N ALA A 437 -3.23 20.49 18.29
CA ALA A 437 -3.07 20.96 19.66
C ALA A 437 -4.17 20.43 20.60
N GLN A 438 -5.41 20.32 20.12
CA GLN A 438 -6.52 19.73 20.89
C GLN A 438 -6.31 18.24 21.18
N VAL A 439 -5.82 17.45 20.21
CA VAL A 439 -5.52 16.03 20.40
C VAL A 439 -4.34 15.86 21.35
N GLU A 440 -3.26 16.62 21.15
CA GLU A 440 -2.08 16.56 22.02
C GLU A 440 -2.41 16.96 23.46
N SER A 441 -3.19 18.02 23.66
CA SER A 441 -3.65 18.44 24.98
C SER A 441 -4.43 17.32 25.69
N LYS A 442 -5.43 16.72 25.02
CA LYS A 442 -6.23 15.63 25.59
C LYS A 442 -5.41 14.37 25.88
N LEU A 443 -4.43 14.07 25.03
CA LEU A 443 -3.56 12.91 25.22
C LEU A 443 -2.54 13.15 26.34
N SER A 444 -1.94 14.33 26.41
CA SER A 444 -0.91 14.67 27.41
C SER A 444 -1.40 14.56 28.86
N GLU A 445 -2.71 14.69 29.08
CA GLU A 445 -3.32 14.45 30.38
C GLU A 445 -3.24 12.98 30.84
N ARG A 446 -3.08 12.04 29.90
CA ARG A 446 -3.19 10.60 30.18
C ARG A 446 -2.16 9.71 29.49
N LEU A 447 -1.32 10.24 28.62
CA LEU A 447 -0.32 9.49 27.87
C LEU A 447 1.02 10.21 27.86
N VAL A 448 2.05 9.54 28.35
CA VAL A 448 3.45 9.94 28.19
C VAL A 448 4.20 8.91 27.38
N ILE A 449 4.98 9.36 26.40
CA ILE A 449 5.79 8.50 25.52
C ILE A 449 7.26 8.85 25.72
N TYR A 450 8.06 7.81 25.95
CA TYR A 450 9.52 7.85 25.99
C TYR A 450 10.09 7.00 24.85
N ASP A 451 11.10 7.53 24.14
CA ASP A 451 11.72 6.88 22.97
C ASP A 451 13.25 6.69 23.10
N ASN A 452 13.73 6.59 24.31
CA ASN A 452 15.16 6.37 24.57
C ASN A 452 15.52 4.90 24.33
N ASN A 453 16.45 4.63 23.43
CA ASN A 453 16.82 3.27 22.98
C ASN A 453 17.75 2.50 23.93
N ASN A 454 18.09 2.98 25.12
CA ASN A 454 19.06 2.37 26.00
C ASN A 454 18.59 2.38 27.46
N LEU A 455 17.32 2.02 27.67
CA LEU A 455 16.71 1.97 29.00
C LEU A 455 16.82 0.57 29.61
N ASN A 456 17.07 0.51 30.93
CA ASN A 456 16.85 -0.65 31.75
C ASN A 456 15.60 -0.45 32.65
N ILE A 457 15.21 -1.49 33.40
CA ILE A 457 14.01 -1.44 34.25
C ILE A 457 14.14 -0.41 35.36
N ASP A 458 15.32 -0.23 35.94
CA ASP A 458 15.55 0.73 37.02
C ASP A 458 15.32 2.17 36.52
N GLU A 459 15.72 2.47 35.29
CA GLU A 459 15.45 3.77 34.64
C GLU A 459 13.97 3.96 34.32
N ILE A 460 13.26 2.90 33.91
CA ILE A 460 11.80 2.91 33.75
C ILE A 460 11.13 3.22 35.08
N GLU A 461 11.57 2.57 36.16
CA GLU A 461 11.08 2.81 37.52
C GLU A 461 11.27 4.27 37.95
N HIS A 462 12.47 4.84 37.77
CA HIS A 462 12.75 6.24 38.07
C HIS A 462 11.81 7.20 37.34
N ARG A 463 11.48 6.94 36.07
CA ARG A 463 10.54 7.78 35.30
C ARG A 463 9.11 7.68 35.83
N ILE A 464 8.65 6.48 36.23
CA ILE A 464 7.33 6.29 36.83
C ILE A 464 7.24 7.04 38.17
N VAL A 465 8.27 6.95 38.99
CA VAL A 465 8.34 7.68 40.28
C VAL A 465 8.28 9.19 40.03
N ALA A 466 9.06 9.69 39.08
CA ALA A 466 9.07 11.12 38.71
C ALA A 466 7.70 11.62 38.23
N LEU A 467 7.01 10.85 37.39
CA LEU A 467 5.67 11.18 36.90
C LEU A 467 4.64 11.21 38.04
N ASN A 468 4.68 10.21 38.91
CA ASN A 468 3.77 10.13 40.07
C ASN A 468 4.01 11.27 41.06
N ARG A 469 5.28 11.62 41.37
CA ARG A 469 5.63 12.75 42.25
C ARG A 469 5.20 14.09 41.69
N LYS A 470 5.38 14.30 40.37
CA LYS A 470 4.98 15.54 39.69
C LYS A 470 3.49 15.60 39.39
N ASN A 471 2.76 14.55 39.64
CA ASN A 471 1.33 14.39 39.28
C ASN A 471 1.03 14.72 37.81
N THR A 472 1.96 14.40 36.89
CA THR A 472 1.93 14.82 35.49
C THR A 472 0.69 14.33 34.75
N LEU A 473 0.15 13.17 35.14
CA LEU A 473 -1.02 12.53 34.50
C LEU A 473 -2.31 12.70 35.32
N GLY A 474 -2.34 13.62 36.28
CA GLY A 474 -3.50 13.85 37.16
C GLY A 474 -3.79 12.68 38.10
N GLY A 475 -2.75 11.96 38.50
CA GLY A 475 -2.78 10.81 39.39
C GLY A 475 -1.69 9.79 39.09
N PRO A 476 -1.59 8.70 39.87
CA PRO A 476 -0.57 7.67 39.67
C PRO A 476 -0.78 6.95 38.32
N VAL A 477 0.33 6.49 37.73
CA VAL A 477 0.32 5.70 36.49
C VAL A 477 -0.53 4.45 36.66
N ASP A 478 -1.35 4.12 35.66
CA ASP A 478 -2.19 2.92 35.65
C ASP A 478 -1.60 1.82 34.76
N ILE A 479 -1.05 2.20 33.59
CA ILE A 479 -0.51 1.27 32.59
C ILE A 479 0.89 1.71 32.17
N VAL A 480 1.80 0.74 32.11
CA VAL A 480 3.15 0.87 31.55
C VAL A 480 3.27 -0.11 30.39
N ALA A 481 3.61 0.38 29.19
CA ALA A 481 3.82 -0.44 28.00
C ALA A 481 5.26 -0.33 27.51
N VAL A 482 5.83 -1.44 27.06
CA VAL A 482 7.21 -1.53 26.55
C VAL A 482 7.24 -2.27 25.21
N ASP A 483 7.80 -1.65 24.19
CA ASP A 483 7.89 -2.15 22.80
C ASP A 483 9.34 -2.02 22.27
N TYR A 484 10.15 -3.07 22.15
CA TYR A 484 10.02 -4.47 22.62
C TYR A 484 10.83 -4.73 23.89
N PHE A 485 10.45 -5.72 24.66
CA PHE A 485 11.20 -6.15 25.86
C PHE A 485 12.67 -6.47 25.56
N THR A 486 12.97 -7.12 24.44
CA THR A 486 14.33 -7.52 24.04
C THR A 486 15.26 -6.34 23.69
N TYR A 487 14.75 -5.13 23.53
CA TYR A 487 15.56 -3.91 23.35
C TYR A 487 15.97 -3.23 24.66
N LEU A 488 15.48 -3.74 25.79
CA LEU A 488 15.95 -3.25 27.09
C LEU A 488 17.43 -3.58 27.29
N LYS A 489 18.15 -2.62 27.87
CA LYS A 489 19.55 -2.81 28.23
C LYS A 489 19.67 -3.97 29.23
N GLY A 490 20.52 -4.93 28.91
CA GLY A 490 20.70 -6.15 29.70
C GLY A 490 19.78 -7.30 29.32
N ALA A 491 18.75 -7.11 28.48
CA ALA A 491 17.85 -8.19 28.05
C ALA A 491 18.34 -8.97 26.81
N SER A 492 19.57 -8.75 26.35
CA SER A 492 20.14 -9.42 25.17
C SER A 492 20.66 -10.83 25.42
N THR A 493 20.94 -11.18 26.69
CA THR A 493 21.37 -12.51 27.11
C THR A 493 20.25 -13.23 27.87
N TYR A 494 20.33 -14.56 27.97
CA TYR A 494 19.35 -15.38 28.72
C TYR A 494 19.21 -14.92 30.16
N GLU A 495 20.33 -14.82 30.90
CA GLU A 495 20.38 -14.43 32.31
C GLU A 495 19.89 -12.99 32.50
N GLY A 496 20.31 -12.07 31.66
CA GLY A 496 19.87 -10.68 31.71
C GLY A 496 18.38 -10.50 31.39
N ALA A 497 17.84 -11.25 30.46
CA ALA A 497 16.40 -11.23 30.17
C ALA A 497 15.57 -11.76 31.36
N SER A 498 16.04 -12.84 32.03
CA SER A 498 15.44 -13.35 33.28
C SER A 498 15.42 -12.29 34.36
N GLU A 499 16.55 -11.63 34.62
CA GLU A 499 16.66 -10.56 35.61
C GLU A 499 15.69 -9.41 35.33
N GLN A 500 15.65 -8.94 34.07
CA GLN A 500 14.75 -7.87 33.68
C GLN A 500 13.27 -8.27 33.80
N ALA A 501 12.90 -9.51 33.47
CA ALA A 501 11.52 -10.01 33.61
C ALA A 501 11.06 -10.04 35.07
N LEU A 502 11.90 -10.51 35.97
CA LEU A 502 11.62 -10.52 37.42
C LEU A 502 11.48 -9.09 37.99
N LYS A 503 12.37 -8.17 37.59
CA LYS A 503 12.28 -6.75 37.97
C LYS A 503 10.97 -6.12 37.45
N MET A 504 10.51 -6.45 36.24
CA MET A 504 9.24 -5.98 35.70
C MET A 504 8.05 -6.41 36.54
N LYS A 505 8.00 -7.68 36.97
CA LYS A 505 6.95 -8.18 37.86
C LYS A 505 6.97 -7.47 39.22
N GLY A 506 8.17 -7.24 39.78
CA GLY A 506 8.36 -6.45 40.99
C GLY A 506 7.83 -5.01 40.84
N LEU A 507 8.13 -4.36 39.73
CA LEU A 507 7.67 -3.00 39.39
C LEU A 507 6.14 -2.93 39.32
N ALA A 508 5.50 -3.89 38.62
CA ALA A 508 4.04 -3.93 38.50
C ALA A 508 3.36 -3.99 39.87
N LYS A 509 3.87 -4.82 40.76
CA LYS A 509 3.36 -4.96 42.16
C LYS A 509 3.64 -3.72 42.99
N LYS A 510 4.89 -3.21 42.95
CA LYS A 510 5.35 -2.10 43.79
C LYS A 510 4.57 -0.80 43.53
N TYR A 511 4.26 -0.52 42.26
CA TYR A 511 3.56 0.71 41.84
C TYR A 511 2.09 0.49 41.54
N ASN A 512 1.59 -0.72 41.70
CA ASN A 512 0.20 -1.10 41.42
C ASN A 512 -0.23 -0.69 40.00
N VAL A 513 0.59 -1.05 39.00
CA VAL A 513 0.36 -0.75 37.55
C VAL A 513 0.10 -2.03 36.76
N ILE A 514 -0.61 -1.91 35.65
CA ILE A 514 -0.65 -2.95 34.63
C ILE A 514 0.58 -2.75 33.75
N LEU A 515 1.38 -3.81 33.59
CA LEU A 515 2.53 -3.80 32.70
C LEU A 515 2.22 -4.57 31.43
N VAL A 516 2.45 -3.96 30.27
CA VAL A 516 2.25 -4.59 28.96
C VAL A 516 3.58 -4.68 28.24
N MET A 517 4.03 -5.89 27.97
CA MET A 517 5.29 -6.16 27.28
C MET A 517 5.05 -6.82 25.94
N LEU A 518 5.63 -6.31 24.88
CA LEU A 518 5.74 -7.02 23.63
C LEU A 518 6.99 -7.89 23.60
N SER A 519 6.83 -9.15 23.19
CA SER A 519 7.92 -10.10 23.00
C SER A 519 7.84 -10.75 21.64
N GLN A 520 8.97 -10.92 20.97
CA GLN A 520 9.04 -11.70 19.74
C GLN A 520 9.14 -13.18 20.09
N LEU A 521 8.39 -14.03 19.35
CA LEU A 521 8.50 -15.48 19.45
C LEU A 521 9.71 -15.99 18.66
N ASN A 522 10.37 -17.03 19.17
CA ASN A 522 11.50 -17.68 18.50
C ASN A 522 11.10 -18.30 17.16
N ARG A 523 11.98 -18.19 16.15
CA ARG A 523 11.75 -18.68 14.77
C ARG A 523 12.04 -20.18 14.56
N GLY A 524 12.49 -20.91 15.58
CA GLY A 524 12.94 -22.30 15.47
C GLY A 524 11.84 -23.36 15.38
N ALA A 525 10.58 -22.99 15.61
CA ALA A 525 9.44 -23.88 15.49
C ALA A 525 8.61 -23.56 14.24
N ASN A 526 7.86 -24.54 13.75
CA ASN A 526 6.90 -24.33 12.68
C ASN A 526 5.88 -23.25 13.11
N THR A 527 5.89 -22.10 12.43
CA THR A 527 5.08 -20.92 12.78
C THR A 527 3.57 -21.15 12.68
N TYR A 528 3.16 -22.33 12.24
CA TYR A 528 1.76 -22.76 12.14
C TYR A 528 1.26 -23.55 13.34
N ASN A 529 2.16 -24.11 14.13
CA ASN A 529 1.76 -24.77 15.36
C ASN A 529 1.33 -23.70 16.38
N GLU A 530 0.36 -24.05 17.22
CA GLU A 530 0.02 -23.24 18.37
C GLU A 530 1.29 -22.92 19.13
N PRO A 531 1.63 -21.62 19.29
CA PRO A 531 2.85 -21.28 19.99
C PRO A 531 2.74 -21.71 21.44
N THR A 532 3.67 -22.53 21.83
CA THR A 532 3.88 -22.92 23.21
C THR A 532 4.70 -21.86 23.94
N MET A 533 4.61 -21.82 25.23
CA MET A 533 5.21 -20.75 26.05
C MET A 533 6.74 -20.71 25.95
N ASP A 534 7.37 -21.87 25.67
CA ASP A 534 8.81 -21.99 25.39
C ASP A 534 9.30 -21.19 24.17
N LEU A 535 8.38 -20.81 23.29
CA LEU A 535 8.68 -19.96 22.11
C LEU A 535 8.76 -18.48 22.44
N LEU A 536 8.34 -18.05 23.61
CA LEU A 536 8.64 -16.70 24.11
C LEU A 536 10.15 -16.58 24.23
N ARG A 537 10.70 -15.70 23.38
CA ARG A 537 12.14 -15.58 23.19
C ARG A 537 12.81 -15.25 24.52
N MET A 538 13.69 -16.15 24.95
CA MET A 538 14.77 -16.02 25.92
C MET A 538 14.63 -16.72 27.29
N THR A 539 13.49 -16.87 27.99
CA THR A 539 13.53 -17.57 29.29
C THR A 539 12.18 -18.08 29.80
N GLY A 540 12.20 -19.19 30.59
CA GLY A 540 11.07 -19.61 31.42
C GLY A 540 10.64 -18.58 32.47
N ASP A 541 11.53 -17.63 32.83
CA ASP A 541 11.22 -16.56 33.80
C ASP A 541 10.34 -15.46 33.21
N ILE A 542 10.40 -15.23 31.89
CA ILE A 542 9.44 -14.35 31.18
C ILE A 542 8.04 -14.97 31.29
N GLU A 543 7.92 -16.27 31.04
CA GLU A 543 6.69 -17.01 31.20
C GLU A 543 6.16 -16.92 32.64
N ALA A 544 7.00 -17.19 33.62
CA ALA A 544 6.65 -17.14 35.05
C ALA A 544 6.27 -15.73 35.53
N SER A 545 6.75 -14.69 34.87
CA SER A 545 6.44 -13.29 35.20
C SER A 545 5.10 -12.80 34.67
N GLY A 546 4.53 -13.46 33.65
CA GLY A 546 3.27 -13.07 33.00
C GLY A 546 2.04 -13.58 33.76
N ASP A 547 1.10 -12.69 34.10
CA ASP A 547 -0.23 -13.07 34.62
C ASP A 547 -1.22 -13.34 33.48
N VAL A 548 -1.04 -12.64 32.36
CA VAL A 548 -1.78 -12.83 31.12
C VAL A 548 -0.79 -12.92 29.99
N ILE A 549 -0.77 -14.03 29.28
CA ILE A 549 0.08 -14.23 28.12
C ILE A 549 -0.82 -14.37 26.90
N ILE A 550 -0.65 -13.44 25.97
CA ILE A 550 -1.37 -13.42 24.71
C ILE A 550 -0.40 -13.83 23.62
N MET A 551 -0.63 -14.98 23.03
CA MET A 551 0.13 -15.45 21.90
C MET A 551 -0.64 -15.11 20.61
N LEU A 552 -0.09 -14.20 19.82
CA LEU A 552 -0.65 -13.87 18.51
C LEU A 552 -0.04 -14.82 17.48
N TRP A 553 -0.77 -15.88 17.18
CA TRP A 553 -0.38 -16.85 16.16
C TRP A 553 -1.55 -17.18 15.25
N ARG A 554 -1.30 -18.09 14.35
CA ARG A 554 -2.26 -18.50 13.37
C ARG A 554 -2.24 -20.00 13.19
N PRO A 555 -3.30 -20.72 13.61
CA PRO A 555 -3.36 -22.17 13.48
C PRO A 555 -3.43 -22.60 12.02
N GLU A 556 -2.78 -23.73 11.69
CA GLU A 556 -3.06 -24.48 10.48
C GLU A 556 -4.51 -25.01 10.56
N LYS A 557 -5.28 -24.85 9.52
CA LYS A 557 -6.66 -25.38 9.51
C LYS A 557 -6.63 -26.90 9.54
N GLU A 558 -7.18 -27.51 10.59
CA GLU A 558 -7.64 -28.89 10.47
C GLU A 558 -8.77 -28.97 9.43
N PRO A 559 -8.75 -29.96 8.51
CA PRO A 559 -9.85 -30.14 7.58
C PRO A 559 -11.09 -30.57 8.37
N GLY A 560 -12.04 -29.67 8.58
CA GLY A 560 -13.33 -30.00 9.17
C GLY A 560 -13.92 -29.03 10.20
N LEU A 561 -13.21 -28.07 10.74
CA LEU A 561 -13.78 -27.08 11.67
C LEU A 561 -14.15 -25.78 10.94
N SER A 562 -15.43 -25.62 10.65
CA SER A 562 -16.07 -24.34 10.35
C SER A 562 -16.35 -23.59 11.66
N LEU A 563 -15.65 -22.48 11.87
CA LEU A 563 -16.06 -21.46 12.85
C LEU A 563 -16.78 -20.32 12.13
#